data_39ba1400c40a10150c58cbc7c5882bec
#
_entry.id   39ba1400c40a10150c58cbc7c5882bec
#
_cell.length_a   1.000
_cell.length_b   1.000
_cell.length_c   1.000
_cell.angle_alpha   90.00
_cell.angle_beta   90.00
_cell.angle_gamma   90.00
#
_symmetry.space_group_name_H-M   'P 1'
#
loop_
_entity.id
_entity.type
_entity.pdbx_description
1 polymer ?
#
loop_
_entity_poly.entity_id
_entity_poly.type
_entity_poly.pdbx_seq_one_letter_code
_entity_poly.pdbx_strand_id
1 'polypeptide(L)'
;REFGVAVPATWNGGVVLFANGYSTPGTPVGMPPDPIAGDHSGGFLTAAYRDGFAVGESAYDKWGIGVKSAVANTMRLRGWFGKVGAKRFYISGGSMGGNITLALIEKYPDAFSGAMAACGVTAGWEEEIAHLVDLRAAYNYFTRGTDYALPGDPDTTRNGVSPIPPAGLGFARPLWLYWQMRRMAAPIAALFKAARADPHGREAKMVARIASVADADADPASFAFPILTAMLGMDDMRESFGGLVYGNRDKHYASPLLDAAETEALNRDIQRNDADPAAVAFARQWYRPTGRFHTPLVGVHNPHDGLVFADQATMLRKRVIAAGNQARLFQLWAPSQQKDIPTTGLTGWAHCGFTPRQAGMLWTTLNRWVETGQRPADGRY
;
A
#
# COMPACT_ATOMS: atom_id res chain seq x y z
N ARG A 1 -3.09 -10.96 22.51
CA ARG A 1 -2.61 -10.33 21.26
C ARG A 1 -1.28 -10.93 20.92
N GLU A 2 -1.11 -11.30 19.68
CA GLU A 2 0.07 -11.99 19.20
C GLU A 2 1.13 -11.01 18.71
N PHE A 3 2.38 -11.33 18.93
CA PHE A 3 3.55 -10.69 18.35
C PHE A 3 4.64 -11.73 18.10
N GLY A 4 5.38 -11.55 17.02
CA GLY A 4 6.58 -12.33 16.71
C GLY A 4 7.82 -11.54 17.09
N VAL A 5 8.80 -12.20 17.70
CA VAL A 5 10.09 -11.57 18.03
C VAL A 5 11.22 -12.55 17.80
N ALA A 6 12.36 -12.04 17.33
CA ALA A 6 13.61 -12.78 17.28
C ALA A 6 14.72 -11.94 17.90
N VAL A 7 15.49 -12.55 18.80
CA VAL A 7 16.60 -11.90 19.51
C VAL A 7 17.89 -12.66 19.19
N PRO A 8 18.90 -12.05 18.56
CA PRO A 8 20.15 -12.73 18.25
C PRO A 8 20.98 -13.01 19.52
N ALA A 9 21.79 -14.05 19.50
CA ALA A 9 22.65 -14.38 20.63
C ALA A 9 23.61 -13.24 21.00
N THR A 10 24.01 -12.42 20.02
CA THR A 10 24.89 -11.25 20.18
C THR A 10 24.09 -9.95 20.19
N TRP A 11 22.95 -9.92 20.89
CA TRP A 11 22.08 -8.75 20.92
C TRP A 11 22.80 -7.48 21.41
N ASN A 12 22.76 -6.42 20.62
CA ASN A 12 23.44 -5.15 20.89
C ASN A 12 22.56 -4.13 21.65
N GLY A 13 21.37 -4.52 22.14
CA GLY A 13 20.40 -3.65 22.81
C GLY A 13 19.54 -2.80 21.86
N GLY A 14 19.73 -2.95 20.54
CA GLY A 14 18.89 -2.31 19.52
C GLY A 14 17.74 -3.20 19.06
N VAL A 15 16.66 -2.59 18.60
CA VAL A 15 15.46 -3.28 18.13
C VAL A 15 14.96 -2.64 16.83
N VAL A 16 14.60 -3.46 15.88
CA VAL A 16 13.88 -3.05 14.66
C VAL A 16 12.48 -3.63 14.70
N LEU A 17 11.48 -2.76 14.70
CA LEU A 17 10.08 -3.15 14.60
C LEU A 17 9.61 -3.05 13.15
N PHE A 18 8.74 -3.95 12.74
CA PHE A 18 8.14 -3.92 11.40
C PHE A 18 6.63 -3.75 11.49
N ALA A 19 6.13 -2.81 10.70
CA ALA A 19 4.72 -2.57 10.51
C ALA A 19 4.26 -3.27 9.23
N ASN A 20 3.33 -4.21 9.38
CA ASN A 20 2.80 -5.00 8.28
C ASN A 20 1.90 -4.18 7.35
N GLY A 21 1.79 -4.61 6.10
CA GLY A 21 0.89 -4.08 5.09
C GLY A 21 -0.58 -4.41 5.31
N TYR A 22 -1.39 -4.05 4.33
CA TYR A 22 -2.82 -4.36 4.29
C TYR A 22 -3.05 -5.86 4.15
N SER A 23 -3.96 -6.40 4.94
CA SER A 23 -4.45 -7.77 4.81
C SER A 23 -5.91 -7.75 4.33
N THR A 24 -6.23 -8.59 3.33
CA THR A 24 -7.59 -8.66 2.79
C THR A 24 -8.58 -9.00 3.91
N PRO A 25 -9.72 -8.28 4.01
CA PRO A 25 -10.76 -8.59 4.98
C PRO A 25 -11.15 -10.08 4.95
N GLY A 26 -11.36 -10.65 6.14
CA GLY A 26 -11.65 -12.07 6.26
C GLY A 26 -10.42 -12.98 6.36
N THR A 27 -9.19 -12.49 6.16
CA THR A 27 -7.98 -13.29 6.47
C THR A 27 -7.76 -13.38 7.98
N PRO A 28 -7.18 -14.48 8.49
CA PRO A 28 -6.83 -14.55 9.91
C PRO A 28 -5.90 -13.40 10.32
N VAL A 29 -6.20 -12.79 11.47
CA VAL A 29 -5.29 -11.82 12.09
C VAL A 29 -4.36 -12.60 12.99
N GLY A 30 -3.10 -12.70 12.60
CA GLY A 30 -2.07 -13.44 13.34
C GLY A 30 -0.68 -13.02 12.91
N MET A 31 0.31 -13.42 13.70
CA MET A 31 1.72 -13.17 13.41
C MET A 31 2.51 -14.48 13.44
N PRO A 32 3.49 -14.67 12.55
CA PRO A 32 4.43 -15.74 12.69
C PRO A 32 5.22 -15.53 14.00
N PRO A 33 5.45 -16.58 14.77
CA PRO A 33 6.21 -16.47 16.04
C PRO A 33 7.67 -16.05 15.80
N ASP A 34 8.21 -16.38 14.64
CA ASP A 34 9.57 -16.01 14.21
C ASP A 34 9.50 -15.09 12.99
N PRO A 35 9.75 -13.77 13.17
CA PRO A 35 9.73 -12.78 12.09
C PRO A 35 10.91 -12.94 11.10
N ILE A 36 11.92 -13.75 11.40
CA ILE A 36 13.04 -14.01 10.49
C ILE A 36 12.73 -15.17 9.55
N ALA A 37 12.09 -16.24 10.06
CA ALA A 37 11.71 -17.39 9.24
C ALA A 37 10.70 -17.01 8.14
N GLY A 38 9.87 -16.01 8.37
CA GLY A 38 8.90 -15.47 7.42
C GLY A 38 9.09 -13.99 7.17
N ASP A 39 10.31 -13.53 6.88
CA ASP A 39 10.67 -12.11 6.78
C ASP A 39 9.78 -11.34 5.78
N HIS A 40 8.73 -10.73 6.30
CA HIS A 40 7.74 -9.93 5.55
C HIS A 40 8.33 -8.60 5.04
N SER A 41 9.50 -8.21 5.55
CA SER A 41 10.20 -6.98 5.13
C SER A 41 11.06 -7.16 3.87
N GLY A 42 11.03 -8.36 3.28
CA GLY A 42 11.81 -8.68 2.09
C GLY A 42 13.33 -8.68 2.30
N GLY A 43 13.80 -8.88 3.53
CA GLY A 43 15.21 -8.97 3.89
C GLY A 43 15.72 -7.82 4.78
N PHE A 44 14.92 -6.81 5.06
CA PHE A 44 15.32 -5.69 5.92
C PHE A 44 15.53 -6.14 7.39
N LEU A 45 14.56 -6.90 7.94
CA LEU A 45 14.68 -7.46 9.29
C LEU A 45 15.80 -8.48 9.40
N THR A 46 15.97 -9.33 8.38
CA THR A 46 17.08 -10.29 8.32
C THR A 46 18.43 -9.60 8.35
N ALA A 47 18.60 -8.48 7.63
CA ALA A 47 19.84 -7.72 7.65
C ALA A 47 20.10 -7.11 9.04
N ALA A 48 19.09 -6.50 9.65
CA ALA A 48 19.21 -5.95 11.00
C ALA A 48 19.53 -7.01 12.05
N TYR A 49 18.88 -8.17 11.96
CA TYR A 49 19.13 -9.30 12.88
C TYR A 49 20.58 -9.80 12.80
N ARG A 50 21.14 -9.88 11.58
CA ARG A 50 22.56 -10.26 11.38
C ARG A 50 23.53 -9.24 11.98
N ASP A 51 23.14 -7.96 12.04
CA ASP A 51 23.91 -6.88 12.67
C ASP A 51 23.70 -6.78 14.20
N GLY A 52 23.07 -7.80 14.81
CA GLY A 52 22.89 -7.91 16.25
C GLY A 52 21.67 -7.16 16.81
N PHE A 53 20.74 -6.73 15.98
CA PHE A 53 19.47 -6.13 16.44
C PHE A 53 18.41 -7.19 16.67
N ALA A 54 17.66 -7.05 17.76
CA ALA A 54 16.42 -7.80 17.90
C ALA A 54 15.39 -7.26 16.89
N VAL A 55 14.48 -8.11 16.44
CA VAL A 55 13.44 -7.73 15.51
C VAL A 55 12.07 -8.15 16.03
N GLY A 56 11.02 -7.43 15.66
CA GLY A 56 9.68 -7.74 16.12
C GLY A 56 8.57 -7.19 15.26
N GLU A 57 7.47 -7.92 15.22
CA GLU A 57 6.22 -7.59 14.55
C GLU A 57 5.04 -7.82 15.48
N SER A 58 4.00 -7.00 15.36
CA SER A 58 2.78 -7.14 16.14
C SER A 58 1.58 -7.39 15.24
N ALA A 59 0.74 -8.34 15.61
CA ALA A 59 -0.59 -8.46 15.04
C ALA A 59 -1.42 -7.21 15.34
N TYR A 60 -2.36 -6.89 14.44
CA TYR A 60 -3.30 -5.79 14.63
C TYR A 60 -4.62 -6.31 15.19
N ASP A 61 -5.49 -5.41 15.66
CA ASP A 61 -6.77 -5.79 16.24
C ASP A 61 -7.79 -6.23 15.18
N LYS A 62 -7.52 -5.92 13.92
CA LYS A 62 -8.39 -6.23 12.78
C LYS A 62 -7.57 -6.44 11.49
N TRP A 63 -8.18 -7.08 10.51
CA TRP A 63 -7.73 -7.04 9.12
C TRP A 63 -8.00 -5.68 8.46
N GLY A 64 -7.68 -5.56 7.19
CA GLY A 64 -7.96 -4.36 6.39
C GLY A 64 -7.13 -3.15 6.82
N ILE A 65 -7.76 -1.98 6.85
CA ILE A 65 -7.09 -0.75 7.29
C ILE A 65 -7.05 -0.69 8.82
N GLY A 66 -5.93 -1.11 9.37
CA GLY A 66 -5.70 -1.20 10.80
C GLY A 66 -4.74 -0.15 11.38
N VAL A 67 -4.48 0.99 10.69
CA VAL A 67 -3.38 1.92 11.06
C VAL A 67 -3.46 2.39 12.51
N LYS A 68 -4.63 2.83 12.98
CA LYS A 68 -4.79 3.31 14.36
C LYS A 68 -4.49 2.23 15.39
N SER A 69 -4.96 1.00 15.18
CA SER A 69 -4.69 -0.13 16.08
C SER A 69 -3.24 -0.61 15.96
N ALA A 70 -2.69 -0.59 14.74
CA ALA A 70 -1.31 -0.93 14.47
C ALA A 70 -0.33 -0.01 15.21
N VAL A 71 -0.57 1.30 15.18
CA VAL A 71 0.22 2.28 15.95
C VAL A 71 0.21 1.92 17.44
N ALA A 72 -0.96 1.65 18.02
CA ALA A 72 -1.08 1.28 19.43
C ALA A 72 -0.37 -0.05 19.76
N ASN A 73 -0.52 -1.06 18.90
CA ASN A 73 0.07 -2.38 19.12
C ASN A 73 1.60 -2.36 18.95
N THR A 74 2.12 -1.65 17.96
CA THR A 74 3.56 -1.44 17.78
C THR A 74 4.18 -0.72 18.96
N MET A 75 3.50 0.31 19.50
CA MET A 75 3.99 1.00 20.71
C MET A 75 3.96 0.11 21.95
N ARG A 76 2.99 -0.81 22.09
CA ARG A 76 3.01 -1.82 23.16
C ARG A 76 4.18 -2.78 23.05
N LEU A 77 4.47 -3.28 21.83
CA LEU A 77 5.63 -4.14 21.57
C LEU A 77 6.94 -3.39 21.86
N ARG A 78 7.05 -2.14 21.43
CA ARG A 78 8.19 -1.27 21.79
C ARG A 78 8.36 -1.16 23.31
N GLY A 79 7.25 -0.92 24.02
CA GLY A 79 7.24 -0.83 25.49
C GLY A 79 7.69 -2.13 26.17
N TRP A 80 7.32 -3.29 25.61
CA TRP A 80 7.78 -4.59 26.10
C TRP A 80 9.30 -4.74 25.93
N PHE A 81 9.85 -4.44 24.75
CA PHE A 81 11.30 -4.45 24.53
C PHE A 81 12.04 -3.47 25.44
N GLY A 82 11.47 -2.30 25.75
CA GLY A 82 12.03 -1.36 26.72
C GLY A 82 12.17 -1.96 28.11
N LYS A 83 11.19 -2.76 28.56
CA LYS A 83 11.24 -3.45 29.86
C LYS A 83 12.31 -4.54 29.94
N VAL A 84 12.66 -5.15 28.82
CA VAL A 84 13.76 -6.15 28.76
C VAL A 84 15.11 -5.55 28.43
N GLY A 85 15.24 -4.21 28.48
CA GLY A 85 16.51 -3.50 28.40
C GLY A 85 16.90 -2.93 27.05
N ALA A 86 15.99 -2.94 26.06
CA ALA A 86 16.26 -2.29 24.78
C ALA A 86 16.42 -0.76 24.93
N LYS A 87 17.41 -0.21 24.24
CA LYS A 87 17.79 1.21 24.36
C LYS A 87 17.57 2.00 23.06
N ARG A 88 17.61 1.34 21.92
CA ARG A 88 17.53 1.96 20.60
C ARG A 88 16.50 1.27 19.75
N PHE A 89 15.60 2.04 19.16
CA PHE A 89 14.47 1.52 18.39
C PHE A 89 14.45 2.08 16.99
N TYR A 90 14.21 1.21 16.03
CA TYR A 90 13.90 1.55 14.65
C TYR A 90 12.50 1.07 14.30
N ILE A 91 11.87 1.73 13.34
CA ILE A 91 10.59 1.28 12.76
C ILE A 91 10.71 1.19 11.25
N SER A 92 10.17 0.15 10.68
CA SER A 92 10.09 -0.02 9.22
C SER A 92 8.73 -0.55 8.81
N GLY A 93 8.36 -0.32 7.55
CA GLY A 93 7.13 -0.88 7.00
C GLY A 93 6.99 -0.60 5.52
N GLY A 94 6.28 -1.51 4.84
CA GLY A 94 5.93 -1.39 3.42
C GLY A 94 4.42 -1.20 3.23
N SER A 95 3.98 -0.62 2.10
CA SER A 95 2.56 -0.47 1.78
C SER A 95 1.82 0.30 2.90
N MET A 96 0.72 -0.21 3.44
CA MET A 96 0.08 0.33 4.65
C MET A 96 1.07 0.49 5.80
N GLY A 97 2.03 -0.42 5.96
CA GLY A 97 3.09 -0.33 6.97
C GLY A 97 3.96 0.91 6.84
N GLY A 98 4.16 1.42 5.64
CA GLY A 98 4.82 2.71 5.41
C GLY A 98 4.02 3.89 5.97
N ASN A 99 2.70 3.87 5.85
CA ASN A 99 1.81 4.85 6.47
C ASN A 99 1.86 4.75 8.01
N ILE A 100 1.83 3.53 8.55
CA ILE A 100 1.96 3.27 9.99
C ILE A 100 3.31 3.79 10.52
N THR A 101 4.39 3.57 9.77
CA THR A 101 5.73 4.08 10.10
C THR A 101 5.72 5.60 10.24
N LEU A 102 5.13 6.32 9.26
CA LEU A 102 5.00 7.77 9.31
C LEU A 102 4.11 8.23 10.47
N ALA A 103 2.97 7.57 10.69
CA ALA A 103 2.11 7.87 11.83
C ALA A 103 2.83 7.72 13.18
N LEU A 104 3.69 6.71 13.31
CA LEU A 104 4.49 6.46 14.52
C LEU A 104 5.51 7.58 14.76
N ILE A 105 6.31 7.94 13.75
CA ILE A 105 7.36 8.96 13.94
C ILE A 105 6.82 10.39 14.05
N GLU A 106 5.62 10.68 13.53
CA GLU A 106 4.96 11.97 13.70
C GLU A 106 4.25 12.10 15.05
N LYS A 107 3.61 11.02 15.52
CA LYS A 107 2.87 11.03 16.80
C LYS A 107 3.74 10.77 18.03
N TYR A 108 4.88 10.12 17.85
CA TYR A 108 5.82 9.75 18.90
C TYR A 108 7.25 10.14 18.49
N PRO A 109 7.56 11.45 18.41
CA PRO A 109 8.79 11.97 17.79
C PRO A 109 10.10 11.44 18.40
N ASP A 110 10.07 11.02 19.67
CA ASP A 110 11.26 10.52 20.40
C ASP A 110 11.26 9.00 20.57
N ALA A 111 10.27 8.30 19.97
CA ALA A 111 10.14 6.87 20.17
C ALA A 111 11.14 6.06 19.32
N PHE A 112 11.60 6.60 18.21
CA PHE A 112 12.42 5.87 17.25
C PHE A 112 13.66 6.68 16.85
N SER A 113 14.81 6.02 16.78
CA SER A 113 16.07 6.59 16.33
C SER A 113 16.17 6.70 14.81
N GLY A 114 15.45 5.84 14.09
CA GLY A 114 15.42 5.80 12.63
C GLY A 114 14.15 5.12 12.10
N ALA A 115 13.77 5.45 10.88
CA ALA A 115 12.58 4.92 10.23
C ALA A 115 12.82 4.58 8.75
N MET A 116 12.13 3.56 8.22
CA MET A 116 12.14 3.20 6.80
C MET A 116 10.70 2.98 6.32
N ALA A 117 10.30 3.70 5.27
CA ALA A 117 9.02 3.51 4.60
C ALA A 117 9.24 3.08 3.14
N ALA A 118 8.82 1.85 2.81
CA ALA A 118 8.96 1.28 1.49
C ALA A 118 7.60 1.22 0.77
N CYS A 119 7.53 1.65 -0.51
CA CYS A 119 6.31 1.54 -1.33
C CYS A 119 5.02 1.90 -0.58
N GLY A 120 5.10 2.89 0.32
CA GLY A 120 4.07 3.15 1.31
C GLY A 120 2.96 4.06 0.83
N VAL A 121 1.80 3.97 1.49
CA VAL A 121 0.69 4.93 1.40
C VAL A 121 1.10 6.21 2.15
N THR A 122 2.11 6.90 1.61
CA THR A 122 2.81 7.99 2.28
C THR A 122 2.24 9.39 1.98
N ALA A 123 1.37 9.51 0.99
CA ALA A 123 0.54 10.71 0.82
C ALA A 123 -0.70 10.68 1.73
N GLY A 124 -1.22 9.50 1.98
CA GLY A 124 -2.39 9.28 2.82
C GLY A 124 -3.47 8.46 2.14
N TRP A 125 -4.47 8.11 2.93
CA TRP A 125 -5.53 7.23 2.47
C TRP A 125 -6.58 7.90 1.61
N GLU A 126 -6.76 9.22 1.68
CA GLU A 126 -7.63 9.94 0.76
C GLU A 126 -7.13 9.76 -0.67
N GLU A 127 -5.83 9.95 -0.88
CA GLU A 127 -5.17 9.84 -2.16
C GLU A 127 -5.15 8.39 -2.68
N GLU A 128 -4.91 7.42 -1.78
CA GLU A 128 -4.92 6.00 -2.15
C GLU A 128 -6.32 5.53 -2.56
N ILE A 129 -7.33 5.83 -1.74
CA ILE A 129 -8.72 5.44 -2.03
C ILE A 129 -9.25 6.16 -3.27
N ALA A 130 -8.87 7.44 -3.47
CA ALA A 130 -9.18 8.16 -4.70
C ALA A 130 -8.76 7.37 -5.94
N HIS A 131 -7.51 6.88 -5.93
CA HIS A 131 -6.97 6.11 -7.03
C HIS A 131 -7.72 4.77 -7.24
N LEU A 132 -7.96 4.01 -6.16
CA LEU A 132 -8.71 2.75 -6.23
C LEU A 132 -10.12 2.95 -6.82
N VAL A 133 -10.83 4.00 -6.37
CA VAL A 133 -12.20 4.32 -6.79
C VAL A 133 -12.22 4.83 -8.24
N ASP A 134 -11.32 5.74 -8.60
CA ASP A 134 -11.29 6.31 -9.94
C ASP A 134 -10.95 5.26 -11.00
N LEU A 135 -9.98 4.39 -10.71
CA LEU A 135 -9.63 3.32 -11.64
C LEU A 135 -10.79 2.33 -11.81
N ARG A 136 -11.45 1.94 -10.70
CA ARG A 136 -12.62 1.05 -10.78
C ARG A 136 -13.78 1.72 -11.50
N ALA A 137 -14.02 3.02 -11.28
CA ALA A 137 -15.08 3.76 -11.96
C ALA A 137 -14.83 3.88 -13.46
N ALA A 138 -13.60 4.25 -13.86
CA ALA A 138 -13.18 4.31 -15.27
C ALA A 138 -13.27 2.93 -15.94
N TYR A 139 -12.79 1.89 -15.27
CA TYR A 139 -12.91 0.52 -15.78
C TYR A 139 -14.36 0.11 -15.99
N ASN A 140 -15.22 0.32 -14.99
CA ASN A 140 -16.66 0.02 -15.10
C ASN A 140 -17.33 0.80 -16.25
N TYR A 141 -16.98 2.08 -16.44
CA TYR A 141 -17.53 2.90 -17.51
C TYR A 141 -17.16 2.34 -18.90
N PHE A 142 -15.89 2.06 -19.16
CA PHE A 142 -15.43 1.64 -20.48
C PHE A 142 -15.74 0.17 -20.81
N THR A 143 -15.92 -0.68 -19.80
CA THR A 143 -16.22 -2.11 -20.01
C THR A 143 -17.70 -2.47 -19.88
N ARG A 144 -18.56 -1.50 -19.55
CA ARG A 144 -20.02 -1.73 -19.40
C ARG A 144 -20.61 -2.33 -20.67
N GLY A 145 -21.33 -3.45 -20.51
CA GLY A 145 -21.98 -4.15 -21.62
C GLY A 145 -21.01 -4.93 -22.52
N THR A 146 -19.80 -5.18 -22.08
CA THR A 146 -18.81 -6.03 -22.75
C THR A 146 -18.51 -7.28 -21.93
N ASP A 147 -17.81 -8.25 -22.53
CA ASP A 147 -17.35 -9.46 -21.85
C ASP A 147 -16.24 -9.18 -20.80
N TYR A 148 -15.75 -7.94 -20.76
CA TYR A 148 -14.72 -7.49 -19.82
C TYR A 148 -15.30 -6.81 -18.57
N ALA A 149 -16.62 -6.74 -18.42
CA ALA A 149 -17.27 -6.14 -17.25
C ALA A 149 -16.92 -6.92 -15.97
N LEU A 150 -16.66 -6.18 -14.88
CA LEU A 150 -16.38 -6.78 -13.57
C LEU A 150 -17.62 -7.51 -13.03
N PRO A 151 -17.45 -8.66 -12.38
CA PRO A 151 -18.56 -9.36 -11.73
C PRO A 151 -18.97 -8.67 -10.42
N GLY A 152 -20.22 -8.86 -10.02
CA GLY A 152 -20.74 -8.40 -8.72
C GLY A 152 -21.34 -7.00 -8.74
N ASP A 153 -21.27 -6.30 -7.61
CA ASP A 153 -21.85 -4.96 -7.47
C ASP A 153 -20.98 -3.93 -8.20
N PRO A 154 -21.51 -3.17 -9.17
CA PRO A 154 -20.76 -2.13 -9.86
C PRO A 154 -20.51 -0.87 -9.02
N ASP A 155 -21.20 -0.69 -7.88
CA ASP A 155 -21.05 0.46 -7.01
C ASP A 155 -19.62 0.56 -6.47
N THR A 156 -18.90 1.60 -6.85
CA THR A 156 -17.49 1.80 -6.48
C THR A 156 -17.28 2.19 -5.02
N THR A 157 -18.36 2.53 -4.30
CA THR A 157 -18.31 2.87 -2.87
C THR A 157 -18.50 1.67 -1.95
N ARG A 158 -18.66 0.47 -2.53
CA ARG A 158 -18.91 -0.79 -1.82
C ARG A 158 -18.05 -1.91 -2.37
N ASN A 159 -17.99 -3.00 -1.61
CA ASN A 159 -17.39 -4.22 -2.14
C ASN A 159 -18.13 -4.69 -3.38
N GLY A 160 -17.41 -5.07 -4.43
CA GLY A 160 -17.99 -5.71 -5.60
C GLY A 160 -18.44 -7.13 -5.30
N VAL A 161 -17.69 -7.81 -4.43
CA VAL A 161 -18.00 -9.16 -3.93
C VAL A 161 -17.62 -9.25 -2.46
N SER A 162 -18.30 -10.15 -1.72
CA SER A 162 -17.93 -10.37 -0.32
C SER A 162 -16.53 -10.99 -0.20
N PRO A 163 -15.63 -10.45 0.63
CA PRO A 163 -14.37 -11.10 0.98
C PRO A 163 -14.55 -12.18 2.06
N ILE A 164 -15.71 -12.20 2.71
CA ILE A 164 -16.01 -13.13 3.80
C ILE A 164 -16.65 -14.39 3.22
N PRO A 165 -16.04 -15.56 3.42
CA PRO A 165 -16.60 -16.81 2.94
C PRO A 165 -17.91 -17.13 3.67
N PRO A 166 -18.83 -17.86 3.03
CA PRO A 166 -20.01 -18.41 3.70
C PRO A 166 -19.62 -19.20 4.96
N ALA A 167 -20.52 -19.19 5.94
CA ALA A 167 -20.33 -19.98 7.15
C ALA A 167 -20.19 -21.49 6.82
N GLY A 168 -19.33 -22.20 7.57
CA GLY A 168 -19.17 -23.64 7.44
C GLY A 168 -18.11 -24.13 6.43
N LEU A 169 -17.43 -23.25 5.72
CA LEU A 169 -16.38 -23.65 4.75
C LEU A 169 -15.08 -24.20 5.42
N GLY A 170 -14.84 -23.93 6.70
CA GLY A 170 -13.69 -24.46 7.42
C GLY A 170 -12.37 -24.33 6.63
N PHE A 171 -11.71 -25.46 6.39
CA PHE A 171 -10.46 -25.54 5.63
C PHE A 171 -10.59 -25.14 4.13
N ALA A 172 -11.78 -25.06 3.58
CA ALA A 172 -12.00 -24.63 2.18
C ALA A 172 -11.95 -23.11 1.99
N ARG A 173 -11.81 -22.33 3.07
CA ARG A 173 -11.78 -20.86 3.03
C ARG A 173 -10.68 -20.26 2.12
N PRO A 174 -9.41 -20.72 2.15
CA PRO A 174 -8.39 -20.20 1.23
C PRO A 174 -8.70 -20.48 -0.23
N LEU A 175 -9.27 -21.65 -0.52
CA LEU A 175 -9.68 -22.04 -1.86
C LEU A 175 -10.85 -21.16 -2.36
N TRP A 176 -11.81 -20.86 -1.48
CA TRP A 176 -12.91 -19.96 -1.80
C TRP A 176 -12.41 -18.55 -2.15
N LEU A 177 -11.51 -17.99 -1.34
CA LEU A 177 -10.92 -16.67 -1.60
C LEU A 177 -10.12 -16.67 -2.92
N TYR A 178 -9.35 -17.72 -3.16
CA TYR A 178 -8.64 -17.90 -4.44
C TYR A 178 -9.59 -17.88 -5.64
N TRP A 179 -10.74 -18.57 -5.56
CA TRP A 179 -11.73 -18.56 -6.63
C TRP A 179 -12.40 -17.21 -6.81
N GLN A 180 -12.67 -16.47 -5.73
CA GLN A 180 -13.21 -15.11 -5.83
C GLN A 180 -12.19 -14.18 -6.50
N MET A 181 -10.93 -14.21 -6.11
CA MET A 181 -9.88 -13.42 -6.73
C MET A 181 -9.74 -13.76 -8.22
N ARG A 182 -9.74 -15.05 -8.57
CA ARG A 182 -9.70 -15.50 -9.97
C ARG A 182 -10.89 -15.00 -10.77
N ARG A 183 -12.10 -15.08 -10.22
CA ARG A 183 -13.33 -14.61 -10.86
C ARG A 183 -13.29 -13.10 -11.15
N MET A 184 -12.79 -12.31 -10.21
CA MET A 184 -12.65 -10.86 -10.39
C MET A 184 -11.53 -10.47 -11.35
N ALA A 185 -10.40 -11.20 -11.31
CA ALA A 185 -9.27 -10.92 -12.17
C ALA A 185 -9.47 -11.39 -13.63
N ALA A 186 -10.35 -12.34 -13.88
CA ALA A 186 -10.55 -12.93 -15.20
C ALA A 186 -10.94 -11.92 -16.29
N PRO A 187 -11.89 -10.97 -16.09
CA PRO A 187 -12.20 -9.97 -17.11
C PRO A 187 -11.03 -9.05 -17.42
N ILE A 188 -10.27 -8.62 -16.38
CA ILE A 188 -9.09 -7.79 -16.55
C ILE A 188 -8.04 -8.54 -17.36
N ALA A 189 -7.78 -9.81 -17.00
CA ALA A 189 -6.83 -10.65 -17.73
C ALA A 189 -7.24 -10.87 -19.18
N ALA A 190 -8.53 -11.09 -19.45
CA ALA A 190 -9.04 -11.25 -20.80
C ALA A 190 -8.86 -9.98 -21.64
N LEU A 191 -9.18 -8.81 -21.07
CA LEU A 191 -8.97 -7.51 -21.71
C LEU A 191 -7.51 -7.28 -22.11
N PHE A 192 -6.57 -7.52 -21.19
CA PHE A 192 -5.15 -7.34 -21.48
C PHE A 192 -4.60 -8.39 -22.46
N LYS A 193 -5.10 -9.62 -22.45
CA LYS A 193 -4.73 -10.63 -23.45
C LYS A 193 -5.21 -10.23 -24.84
N ALA A 194 -6.43 -9.75 -24.97
CA ALA A 194 -6.97 -9.25 -26.23
C ALA A 194 -6.22 -8.01 -26.71
N ALA A 195 -5.92 -7.06 -25.83
CA ALA A 195 -5.14 -5.87 -26.13
C ALA A 195 -3.70 -6.20 -26.62
N ARG A 196 -3.07 -7.23 -26.07
CA ARG A 196 -1.76 -7.72 -26.51
C ARG A 196 -1.81 -8.46 -27.84
N ALA A 197 -2.92 -9.14 -28.14
CA ALA A 197 -3.11 -9.85 -29.41
C ALA A 197 -3.31 -8.88 -30.58
N ASP A 198 -3.96 -7.73 -30.35
CA ASP A 198 -4.08 -6.64 -31.32
C ASP A 198 -3.75 -5.28 -30.68
N PRO A 199 -2.48 -4.83 -30.73
CA PRO A 199 -2.03 -3.58 -30.11
C PRO A 199 -2.68 -2.30 -30.69
N HIS A 200 -3.34 -2.39 -31.83
CA HIS A 200 -4.06 -1.28 -32.48
C HIS A 200 -5.59 -1.44 -32.41
N GLY A 201 -6.05 -2.55 -31.86
CA GLY A 201 -7.43 -2.93 -31.76
C GLY A 201 -8.24 -2.15 -30.73
N ARG A 202 -9.51 -2.53 -30.63
CA ARG A 202 -10.46 -1.93 -29.73
C ARG A 202 -10.06 -2.09 -28.25
N GLU A 203 -9.58 -3.25 -27.87
CA GLU A 203 -9.22 -3.61 -26.49
C GLU A 203 -7.95 -2.85 -26.04
N ALA A 204 -6.97 -2.71 -26.93
CA ALA A 204 -5.78 -1.90 -26.65
C ALA A 204 -6.14 -0.42 -26.44
N LYS A 205 -7.03 0.14 -27.26
CA LYS A 205 -7.55 1.50 -27.08
C LYS A 205 -8.35 1.63 -25.79
N MET A 206 -9.12 0.60 -25.40
CA MET A 206 -9.88 0.58 -24.15
C MET A 206 -8.94 0.62 -22.94
N VAL A 207 -7.90 -0.22 -22.90
CA VAL A 207 -6.87 -0.20 -21.85
C VAL A 207 -6.23 1.18 -21.75
N ALA A 208 -5.80 1.75 -22.88
CA ALA A 208 -5.16 3.06 -22.92
C ALA A 208 -6.08 4.19 -22.40
N ARG A 209 -7.37 4.17 -22.77
CA ARG A 209 -8.37 5.15 -22.30
C ARG A 209 -8.61 5.05 -20.79
N ILE A 210 -8.80 3.82 -20.27
CA ILE A 210 -8.98 3.58 -18.83
C ILE A 210 -7.75 4.09 -18.07
N ALA A 211 -6.54 3.70 -18.50
CA ALA A 211 -5.29 4.12 -17.89
C ALA A 211 -5.16 5.66 -17.86
N SER A 212 -5.40 6.31 -19.01
CA SER A 212 -5.27 7.76 -19.13
C SER A 212 -6.31 8.55 -18.33
N VAL A 213 -7.54 8.03 -18.21
CA VAL A 213 -8.61 8.67 -17.42
C VAL A 213 -8.38 8.53 -15.92
N ALA A 214 -7.82 7.39 -15.50
CA ALA A 214 -7.57 7.08 -14.08
C ALA A 214 -6.16 7.46 -13.61
N ASP A 215 -5.32 8.03 -14.50
CA ASP A 215 -3.91 8.34 -14.22
C ASP A 215 -3.16 7.10 -13.70
N ALA A 216 -3.28 5.98 -14.44
CA ALA A 216 -2.69 4.69 -14.12
C ALA A 216 -1.75 4.21 -15.21
N ASP A 217 -0.82 3.33 -14.89
CA ASP A 217 -0.04 2.61 -15.89
C ASP A 217 -0.96 1.66 -16.70
N ALA A 218 -0.79 1.61 -18.02
CA ALA A 218 -1.45 0.62 -18.88
C ALA A 218 -0.84 -0.78 -18.71
N ASP A 219 -0.81 -1.26 -17.48
CA ASP A 219 -0.16 -2.49 -17.03
C ASP A 219 -1.18 -3.40 -16.32
N PRO A 220 -1.13 -4.74 -16.53
CA PRO A 220 -2.09 -5.66 -15.94
C PRO A 220 -2.16 -5.61 -14.41
N ALA A 221 -1.03 -5.43 -13.72
CA ALA A 221 -0.99 -5.38 -12.26
C ALA A 221 -1.53 -4.05 -11.73
N SER A 222 -1.21 -2.93 -12.41
CA SER A 222 -1.71 -1.59 -12.09
C SER A 222 -3.23 -1.44 -12.30
N PHE A 223 -3.87 -2.41 -12.96
CA PHE A 223 -5.32 -2.55 -13.00
C PHE A 223 -5.81 -3.57 -11.98
N ALA A 224 -5.23 -4.77 -11.98
CA ALA A 224 -5.74 -5.87 -11.18
C ALA A 224 -5.65 -5.59 -9.68
N PHE A 225 -4.50 -5.16 -9.16
CA PHE A 225 -4.34 -4.99 -7.72
C PHE A 225 -5.23 -3.89 -7.13
N PRO A 226 -5.30 -2.66 -7.70
CA PRO A 226 -6.18 -1.63 -7.18
C PRO A 226 -7.67 -2.00 -7.30
N ILE A 227 -8.08 -2.54 -8.46
CA ILE A 227 -9.49 -2.94 -8.68
C ILE A 227 -9.89 -4.06 -7.72
N LEU A 228 -9.07 -5.10 -7.55
CA LEU A 228 -9.35 -6.19 -6.62
C LEU A 228 -9.37 -5.70 -5.17
N THR A 229 -8.47 -4.81 -4.82
CA THR A 229 -8.44 -4.18 -3.48
C THR A 229 -9.72 -3.40 -3.22
N ALA A 230 -10.19 -2.57 -4.17
CA ALA A 230 -11.46 -1.88 -4.06
C ALA A 230 -12.66 -2.85 -4.01
N MET A 231 -12.66 -3.90 -4.84
CA MET A 231 -13.77 -4.86 -4.89
C MET A 231 -13.92 -5.71 -3.62
N LEU A 232 -12.84 -5.91 -2.86
CA LEU A 232 -12.85 -6.75 -1.65
C LEU A 232 -12.79 -5.93 -0.35
N GLY A 233 -12.30 -4.69 -0.39
CA GLY A 233 -11.93 -3.93 0.80
C GLY A 233 -12.71 -2.63 1.02
N MET A 234 -13.56 -2.19 0.10
CA MET A 234 -14.20 -0.87 0.22
C MET A 234 -15.11 -0.74 1.44
N ASP A 235 -15.85 -1.79 1.80
CA ASP A 235 -16.69 -1.76 3.00
C ASP A 235 -15.85 -1.68 4.28
N ASP A 236 -14.72 -2.40 4.35
CA ASP A 236 -13.76 -2.27 5.46
C ASP A 236 -13.13 -0.87 5.53
N MET A 237 -12.79 -0.29 4.38
CA MET A 237 -12.25 1.07 4.30
C MET A 237 -13.26 2.08 4.86
N ARG A 238 -14.52 1.99 4.44
CA ARG A 238 -15.59 2.85 4.95
C ARG A 238 -15.82 2.67 6.45
N GLU A 239 -15.83 1.43 6.93
CA GLU A 239 -15.95 1.13 8.36
C GLU A 239 -14.78 1.70 9.16
N SER A 240 -13.54 1.54 8.65
CA SER A 240 -12.33 2.00 9.32
C SER A 240 -12.26 3.52 9.49
N PHE A 241 -12.83 4.27 8.56
CA PHE A 241 -12.85 5.74 8.60
C PHE A 241 -14.18 6.31 9.13
N GLY A 242 -15.21 5.47 9.28
CA GLY A 242 -16.56 5.92 9.65
C GLY A 242 -17.35 6.54 8.49
N GLY A 243 -16.93 6.30 7.24
CA GLY A 243 -17.57 6.79 6.03
C GLY A 243 -16.63 6.75 4.83
N LEU A 244 -17.10 7.27 3.69
CA LEU A 244 -16.30 7.37 2.47
C LEU A 244 -15.34 8.57 2.55
N VAL A 245 -14.04 8.36 2.41
CA VAL A 245 -13.02 9.42 2.52
C VAL A 245 -12.74 10.12 1.20
N TYR A 246 -13.33 9.68 0.10
CA TYR A 246 -13.11 10.23 -1.23
C TYR A 246 -14.42 10.52 -1.95
N GLY A 247 -14.51 11.68 -2.59
CA GLY A 247 -15.59 12.08 -3.49
C GLY A 247 -15.05 12.58 -4.81
N ASN A 248 -15.77 12.28 -5.87
CA ASN A 248 -15.43 12.70 -7.23
C ASN A 248 -16.53 13.52 -7.90
N ARG A 249 -17.47 14.08 -7.11
CA ARG A 249 -18.61 14.83 -7.67
C ARG A 249 -18.14 15.98 -8.55
N ASP A 250 -17.15 16.73 -8.09
CA ASP A 250 -16.64 17.91 -8.79
C ASP A 250 -15.40 17.60 -9.65
N LYS A 251 -14.96 16.33 -9.71
CA LYS A 251 -13.82 15.94 -10.54
C LYS A 251 -14.20 15.94 -12.01
N HIS A 252 -13.42 16.64 -12.84
CA HIS A 252 -13.53 16.54 -14.29
C HIS A 252 -12.58 15.46 -14.79
N TYR A 253 -13.15 14.40 -15.37
CA TYR A 253 -12.38 13.35 -16.02
C TYR A 253 -12.10 13.76 -17.47
N ALA A 254 -10.86 13.68 -17.88
CA ALA A 254 -10.41 13.99 -19.23
C ALA A 254 -9.28 13.06 -19.65
N SER A 255 -9.11 12.92 -20.94
CA SER A 255 -8.00 12.17 -21.54
C SER A 255 -7.71 12.71 -22.93
N PRO A 256 -6.45 12.83 -23.35
CA PRO A 256 -6.12 13.19 -24.73
C PRO A 256 -6.55 12.13 -25.76
N LEU A 257 -6.99 10.96 -25.30
CA LEU A 257 -7.49 9.84 -26.12
C LEU A 257 -9.02 9.89 -26.31
N LEU A 258 -9.70 10.92 -25.80
CA LEU A 258 -11.14 11.14 -25.94
C LEU A 258 -11.39 12.45 -26.66
N ASP A 259 -12.37 12.45 -27.56
CA ASP A 259 -12.88 13.70 -28.12
C ASP A 259 -13.80 14.45 -27.14
N ALA A 260 -14.29 15.62 -27.53
CA ALA A 260 -15.13 16.45 -26.67
C ALA A 260 -16.46 15.76 -26.31
N ALA A 261 -17.09 15.08 -27.25
CA ALA A 261 -18.36 14.37 -27.01
C ALA A 261 -18.17 13.15 -26.12
N GLU A 262 -17.10 12.38 -26.31
CA GLU A 262 -16.71 11.25 -25.46
C GLU A 262 -16.39 11.73 -24.03
N THR A 263 -15.69 12.86 -23.88
CA THR A 263 -15.36 13.47 -22.59
C THR A 263 -16.62 13.93 -21.85
N GLU A 264 -17.56 14.56 -22.54
CA GLU A 264 -18.86 14.96 -21.98
C GLU A 264 -19.67 13.73 -21.53
N ALA A 265 -19.74 12.70 -22.38
CA ALA A 265 -20.43 11.44 -22.06
C ALA A 265 -19.81 10.75 -20.84
N LEU A 266 -18.47 10.70 -20.76
CA LEU A 266 -17.76 10.15 -19.60
C LEU A 266 -18.15 10.91 -18.32
N ASN A 267 -18.08 12.24 -18.32
CA ASN A 267 -18.36 13.04 -17.13
C ASN A 267 -19.82 13.01 -16.71
N ARG A 268 -20.76 12.80 -17.64
CA ARG A 268 -22.18 12.61 -17.34
C ARG A 268 -22.48 11.22 -16.74
N ASP A 269 -21.85 10.16 -17.24
CA ASP A 269 -22.29 8.78 -17.02
C ASP A 269 -21.37 7.98 -16.07
N ILE A 270 -20.16 8.47 -15.75
CA ILE A 270 -19.28 7.86 -14.74
C ILE A 270 -19.88 8.01 -13.34
N GLN A 271 -19.76 6.98 -12.51
CA GLN A 271 -20.30 7.03 -11.15
C GLN A 271 -19.72 8.20 -10.36
N ARG A 272 -20.59 8.97 -9.70
CA ARG A 272 -20.25 10.09 -8.83
C ARG A 272 -20.51 9.74 -7.38
N ASN A 273 -19.55 10.07 -6.52
CA ASN A 273 -19.57 9.81 -5.10
C ASN A 273 -19.32 11.10 -4.32
N ASP A 274 -19.94 11.20 -3.13
CA ASP A 274 -19.66 12.26 -2.16
C ASP A 274 -18.80 11.69 -1.03
N ALA A 275 -17.76 12.43 -0.63
CA ALA A 275 -17.01 12.10 0.55
C ALA A 275 -17.81 12.46 1.82
N ASP A 276 -17.65 11.66 2.88
CA ASP A 276 -18.14 11.99 4.22
C ASP A 276 -17.15 12.95 4.89
N PRO A 277 -17.53 14.19 5.23
CA PRO A 277 -16.62 15.15 5.83
C PRO A 277 -16.03 14.68 7.19
N ALA A 278 -16.78 13.91 7.97
CA ALA A 278 -16.30 13.37 9.24
C ALA A 278 -15.24 12.27 9.03
N ALA A 279 -15.47 11.39 8.04
CA ALA A 279 -14.50 10.38 7.64
C ALA A 279 -13.20 10.99 7.10
N VAL A 280 -13.32 12.04 6.26
CA VAL A 280 -12.18 12.80 5.75
C VAL A 280 -11.39 13.44 6.89
N ALA A 281 -12.05 14.08 7.84
CA ALA A 281 -11.39 14.68 8.99
C ALA A 281 -10.66 13.63 9.84
N PHE A 282 -11.29 12.47 10.07
CA PHE A 282 -10.66 11.35 10.78
C PHE A 282 -9.45 10.80 10.03
N ALA A 283 -9.56 10.58 8.72
CA ALA A 283 -8.46 10.11 7.89
C ALA A 283 -7.27 11.09 7.95
N ARG A 284 -7.51 12.38 7.86
CA ARG A 284 -6.46 13.42 7.97
C ARG A 284 -5.78 13.42 9.32
N GLN A 285 -6.53 13.23 10.40
CA GLN A 285 -5.97 13.21 11.75
C GLN A 285 -5.04 11.99 11.98
N TRP A 286 -5.39 10.83 11.45
CA TRP A 286 -4.72 9.58 11.82
C TRP A 286 -3.83 9.01 10.71
N TYR A 287 -4.10 9.32 9.45
CA TYR A 287 -3.58 8.55 8.33
C TYR A 287 -2.94 9.40 7.23
N ARG A 288 -2.99 10.73 7.38
CA ARG A 288 -2.36 11.65 6.44
C ARG A 288 -1.06 12.18 7.02
N PRO A 289 0.10 11.78 6.48
CA PRO A 289 1.39 12.30 6.92
C PRO A 289 1.50 13.80 6.69
N THR A 290 2.08 14.51 7.66
CA THR A 290 2.27 15.96 7.63
C THR A 290 3.67 16.38 7.18
N GLY A 291 4.62 15.45 7.21
CA GLY A 291 6.04 15.70 6.97
C GLY A 291 6.78 16.30 8.18
N ARG A 292 6.14 16.32 9.34
CA ARG A 292 6.72 16.89 10.59
C ARG A 292 7.15 15.77 11.52
N PHE A 293 8.42 15.40 11.45
CA PHE A 293 9.03 14.38 12.29
C PHE A 293 10.49 14.73 12.56
N HIS A 294 11.07 14.21 13.65
CA HIS A 294 12.47 14.42 14.02
C HIS A 294 13.36 13.24 13.63
N THR A 295 12.76 12.09 13.45
CA THR A 295 13.41 10.82 13.15
C THR A 295 13.99 10.83 11.73
N PRO A 296 15.25 10.42 11.51
CA PRO A 296 15.78 10.12 10.18
C PRO A 296 14.90 9.11 9.46
N LEU A 297 14.40 9.47 8.28
CA LEU A 297 13.50 8.63 7.47
C LEU A 297 14.16 8.30 6.12
N VAL A 298 14.36 7.03 5.87
CA VAL A 298 14.64 6.50 4.53
C VAL A 298 13.33 6.12 3.87
N GLY A 299 12.99 6.80 2.77
CA GLY A 299 11.86 6.46 1.93
C GLY A 299 12.33 5.77 0.65
N VAL A 300 11.70 4.67 0.23
CA VAL A 300 11.97 4.03 -1.05
C VAL A 300 10.67 3.68 -1.77
N HIS A 301 10.66 3.93 -3.07
CA HIS A 301 9.52 3.59 -3.93
C HIS A 301 9.99 3.06 -5.28
N ASN A 302 9.12 2.36 -6.00
CA ASN A 302 9.34 2.02 -7.40
C ASN A 302 8.67 3.10 -8.29
N PRO A 303 9.27 3.54 -9.41
CA PRO A 303 8.61 4.43 -10.37
C PRO A 303 7.29 3.88 -10.90
N HIS A 304 7.23 2.57 -11.10
CA HIS A 304 6.02 1.82 -11.41
C HIS A 304 5.79 0.78 -10.31
N ASP A 305 4.65 0.86 -9.66
CA ASP A 305 4.19 -0.07 -8.62
C ASP A 305 2.75 -0.47 -8.94
N GLY A 306 2.43 -1.74 -8.86
CA GLY A 306 1.13 -2.25 -9.29
C GLY A 306 -0.05 -1.88 -8.39
N LEU A 307 0.19 -1.30 -7.21
CA LEU A 307 -0.88 -0.96 -6.26
C LEU A 307 -0.77 0.45 -5.70
N VAL A 308 0.38 0.78 -5.10
CA VAL A 308 0.61 2.09 -4.47
C VAL A 308 1.45 2.95 -5.40
N PHE A 309 0.87 3.98 -5.97
CA PHE A 309 1.52 4.74 -7.04
C PHE A 309 2.63 5.66 -6.56
N ALA A 310 3.56 5.95 -7.46
CA ALA A 310 4.72 6.79 -7.24
C ALA A 310 4.39 8.18 -6.66
N ASP A 311 3.19 8.70 -6.93
CA ASP A 311 2.73 9.96 -6.38
C ASP A 311 2.66 10.00 -4.86
N GLN A 312 2.43 8.88 -4.21
CA GLN A 312 2.47 8.79 -2.75
C GLN A 312 3.83 9.28 -2.22
N ALA A 313 4.93 8.83 -2.82
CA ALA A 313 6.29 9.25 -2.44
C ALA A 313 6.57 10.72 -2.82
N THR A 314 6.10 11.14 -3.99
CA THR A 314 6.25 12.53 -4.48
C THR A 314 5.51 13.51 -3.57
N MET A 315 4.31 13.19 -3.15
CA MET A 315 3.51 14.03 -2.25
C MET A 315 4.09 14.08 -0.84
N LEU A 316 4.61 12.96 -0.32
CA LEU A 316 5.36 12.98 0.93
C LEU A 316 6.52 13.97 0.86
N ARG A 317 7.34 13.90 -0.20
CA ARG A 317 8.47 14.82 -0.39
C ARG A 317 8.02 16.29 -0.38
N LYS A 318 6.94 16.61 -1.10
CA LYS A 318 6.36 17.98 -1.12
C LYS A 318 5.96 18.45 0.28
N ARG A 319 5.30 17.59 1.08
CA ARG A 319 4.88 17.91 2.46
C ARG A 319 6.08 18.09 3.39
N VAL A 320 7.08 17.22 3.29
CA VAL A 320 8.33 17.33 4.08
C VAL A 320 9.08 18.64 3.78
N ILE A 321 9.14 19.03 2.50
CA ILE A 321 9.73 20.32 2.10
C ILE A 321 8.91 21.48 2.65
N ALA A 322 7.59 21.46 2.51
CA ALA A 322 6.69 22.49 3.03
C ALA A 322 6.77 22.63 4.56
N ALA A 323 7.08 21.53 5.26
CA ALA A 323 7.31 21.51 6.69
C ALA A 323 8.73 21.98 7.10
N GLY A 324 9.61 22.32 6.14
CA GLY A 324 11.01 22.69 6.42
C GLY A 324 11.88 21.53 6.91
N ASN A 325 11.50 20.28 6.60
CA ASN A 325 12.02 19.08 7.25
C ASN A 325 12.83 18.16 6.30
N GLN A 326 13.28 18.67 5.16
CA GLN A 326 13.98 17.90 4.14
C GLN A 326 15.28 17.24 4.63
N ALA A 327 15.94 17.82 5.64
CA ALA A 327 17.12 17.24 6.26
C ALA A 327 16.86 15.89 6.97
N ARG A 328 15.60 15.58 7.24
CA ARG A 328 15.18 14.32 7.90
C ARG A 328 14.66 13.26 6.94
N LEU A 329 14.55 13.57 5.63
CA LEU A 329 14.14 12.62 4.61
C LEU A 329 15.30 12.33 3.66
N PHE A 330 15.60 11.04 3.48
CA PHE A 330 16.40 10.55 2.37
C PHE A 330 15.52 9.63 1.53
N GLN A 331 15.26 10.01 0.28
CA GLN A 331 14.32 9.32 -0.59
C GLN A 331 14.99 8.73 -1.82
N LEU A 332 14.69 7.47 -2.09
CA LEU A 332 15.25 6.66 -3.17
C LEU A 332 14.17 6.16 -4.10
N TRP A 333 14.55 5.97 -5.36
CA TRP A 333 13.77 5.28 -6.38
C TRP A 333 14.48 3.98 -6.76
N ALA A 334 13.86 2.84 -6.45
CA ALA A 334 14.36 1.54 -6.85
C ALA A 334 13.78 1.15 -8.23
N PRO A 335 14.53 0.49 -9.10
CA PRO A 335 14.01 0.01 -10.37
C PRO A 335 12.76 -0.84 -10.19
N SER A 336 11.72 -0.58 -11.00
CA SER A 336 10.49 -1.38 -10.98
C SER A 336 10.75 -2.80 -11.46
N GLN A 337 10.08 -3.77 -10.88
CA GLN A 337 10.17 -5.18 -11.23
C GLN A 337 8.83 -5.68 -11.76
N GLN A 338 8.87 -6.56 -12.74
CA GLN A 338 7.68 -7.27 -13.16
C GLN A 338 7.65 -8.66 -12.52
N LYS A 339 6.46 -9.09 -12.12
CA LYS A 339 6.18 -10.41 -11.54
C LYS A 339 4.88 -10.98 -12.12
N ASP A 340 4.75 -12.29 -12.00
CA ASP A 340 3.51 -12.96 -12.35
C ASP A 340 2.37 -12.47 -11.44
N ILE A 341 1.25 -12.12 -12.06
CA ILE A 341 0.04 -11.76 -11.35
C ILE A 341 -0.74 -13.04 -11.08
N PRO A 342 -0.95 -13.42 -9.81
CA PRO A 342 -1.65 -14.65 -9.47
C PRO A 342 -2.98 -14.78 -10.20
N THR A 343 -3.30 -15.98 -10.66
CA THR A 343 -4.56 -16.36 -11.31
C THR A 343 -4.82 -15.81 -12.73
N THR A 344 -3.98 -14.89 -13.26
CA THR A 344 -4.24 -14.23 -14.55
C THR A 344 -3.46 -14.83 -15.73
N GLY A 345 -2.31 -15.42 -15.47
CA GLY A 345 -1.34 -15.82 -16.51
C GLY A 345 -0.73 -14.63 -17.24
N LEU A 346 -0.63 -13.49 -16.57
CA LEU A 346 0.01 -12.26 -17.05
C LEU A 346 1.10 -11.83 -16.06
N THR A 347 2.06 -11.07 -16.56
CA THR A 347 3.06 -10.35 -15.78
C THR A 347 2.70 -8.87 -15.72
N GLY A 348 3.05 -8.20 -14.64
CA GLY A 348 2.88 -6.77 -14.47
C GLY A 348 3.76 -6.23 -13.35
N TRP A 349 3.66 -4.94 -13.06
CA TRP A 349 4.47 -4.27 -12.05
C TRP A 349 4.21 -4.83 -10.66
N ALA A 350 5.28 -5.30 -10.01
CA ALA A 350 5.19 -5.79 -8.65
C ALA A 350 4.86 -4.65 -7.69
N HIS A 351 3.93 -4.89 -6.76
CA HIS A 351 3.80 -4.03 -5.59
C HIS A 351 4.96 -4.30 -4.63
N CYS A 352 5.64 -3.25 -4.17
CA CYS A 352 6.83 -3.36 -3.32
C CYS A 352 7.94 -4.24 -3.95
N GLY A 353 8.26 -3.99 -5.21
CA GLY A 353 9.22 -4.77 -5.99
C GLY A 353 10.66 -4.54 -5.58
N PHE A 354 11.07 -4.98 -4.38
CA PHE A 354 12.45 -4.88 -3.89
C PHE A 354 13.12 -6.25 -3.77
N THR A 355 14.44 -6.29 -4.00
CA THR A 355 15.25 -7.48 -3.76
C THR A 355 15.75 -7.51 -2.31
N PRO A 356 16.08 -8.70 -1.74
CA PRO A 356 16.69 -8.79 -0.41
C PRO A 356 18.01 -7.99 -0.30
N ARG A 357 18.78 -7.89 -1.38
CA ARG A 357 20.00 -7.06 -1.44
C ARG A 357 19.65 -5.57 -1.26
N GLN A 358 18.64 -5.07 -1.95
CA GLN A 358 18.18 -3.67 -1.81
C GLN A 358 17.67 -3.41 -0.38
N ALA A 359 16.90 -4.33 0.18
CA ALA A 359 16.40 -4.22 1.56
C ALA A 359 17.57 -4.17 2.58
N GLY A 360 18.61 -4.99 2.41
CA GLY A 360 19.82 -4.93 3.22
C GLY A 360 20.59 -3.61 3.07
N MET A 361 20.68 -3.06 1.85
CA MET A 361 21.28 -1.75 1.63
C MET A 361 20.50 -0.61 2.31
N LEU A 362 19.16 -0.67 2.30
CA LEU A 362 18.32 0.30 2.99
C LEU A 362 18.55 0.25 4.51
N TRP A 363 18.66 -0.93 5.09
CA TRP A 363 19.02 -1.10 6.49
C TRP A 363 20.39 -0.47 6.80
N THR A 364 21.43 -0.84 6.06
CA THR A 364 22.79 -0.31 6.25
C THR A 364 22.81 1.22 6.12
N THR A 365 22.10 1.77 5.15
CA THR A 365 22.00 3.22 4.93
C THR A 365 21.34 3.92 6.11
N LEU A 366 20.20 3.40 6.58
CA LEU A 366 19.50 3.97 7.74
C LEU A 366 20.32 3.88 9.02
N ASN A 367 20.88 2.70 9.31
CA ASN A 367 21.64 2.48 10.53
C ASN A 367 22.88 3.38 10.57
N ARG A 368 23.63 3.45 9.47
CA ARG A 368 24.79 4.35 9.36
C ARG A 368 24.39 5.82 9.57
N TRP A 369 23.29 6.27 8.98
CA TRP A 369 22.81 7.64 9.18
C TRP A 369 22.52 7.92 10.67
N VAL A 370 21.82 7.01 11.33
CA VAL A 370 21.51 7.14 12.76
C VAL A 370 22.77 7.14 13.63
N GLU A 371 23.74 6.25 13.33
CA GLU A 371 24.99 6.13 14.11
C GLU A 371 25.93 7.32 13.93
N THR A 372 26.03 7.85 12.72
CA THR A 372 26.98 8.93 12.41
C THR A 372 26.35 10.32 12.47
N GLY A 373 25.02 10.43 12.50
CA GLY A 373 24.28 11.69 12.33
C GLY A 373 24.37 12.28 10.93
N GLN A 374 25.08 11.62 9.99
CA GLN A 374 25.29 12.12 8.63
C GLN A 374 24.22 11.60 7.69
N ARG A 375 23.36 12.50 7.21
CA ARG A 375 22.38 12.17 6.17
C ARG A 375 23.10 11.69 4.91
N PRO A 376 22.64 10.60 4.26
CA PRO A 376 23.19 10.19 2.98
C PRO A 376 23.09 11.31 1.93
N ALA A 377 24.07 11.40 1.05
CA ALA A 377 24.03 12.34 -0.06
C ALA A 377 22.93 11.96 -1.05
N ASP A 378 22.23 12.95 -1.60
CA ASP A 378 21.28 12.70 -2.69
C ASP A 378 22.04 12.18 -3.91
N GLY A 379 21.68 11.02 -4.42
CA GLY A 379 22.31 10.35 -5.53
C GLY A 379 21.48 9.19 -6.05
N ARG A 380 21.87 8.66 -7.20
CA ARG A 380 21.30 7.38 -7.71
C ARG A 380 22.06 6.23 -7.03
N TYR A 381 21.33 5.32 -6.40
CA TYR A 381 21.88 4.09 -5.82
C TYR A 381 21.51 2.90 -6.71
#